data_b5da74b418b44b14656be6f40849a7f6
#
_entry.id   b5da74b418b44b14656be6f40849a7f6
#
_cell.length_a   1.000
_cell.length_b   1.000
_cell.length_c   1.000
_cell.angle_alpha   90.00
_cell.angle_beta   90.00
_cell.angle_gamma   90.00
#
_symmetry.space_group_name_H-M   'P 1'
#
loop_
_entity.id
_entity.type
_entity.pdbx_description
1 polymer ?
#
loop_
_entity_poly.entity_id
_entity_poly.type
_entity_poly.pdbx_seq_one_letter_code
_entity_poly.pdbx_strand_id
1 'polypeptide(L)'
;MNKTLNNIFKGDKVIWMVFLFLCIISVIEVYSASSQLTYNSNYMAPVLKHVGLLILGLFCMIVTMNIPCRYFKVALPFMLAISIATLVGVFFMGAVNDGHRWIKIMGIQFQPSEIAKGTYVLATAQILSAMQTGRGADKNAFRYILFIGMLIVPLIFFENLSTAALLCLVICMMMIIGRVPFSQIGKLLGIVALVVGLAFMSIMCFGKDEKKLPEGKQKVETVQTDKGKEGESKGRNSGVLHRLDTWKSRIDKFIDNKDVKPEDVDIINDDAQRSHANIAIVSSGITGKGPGNSEERDFLSQAFSDFIYAIIIEEMGLPGAIFVSLLYIILLFRAGIIANRCENNFPAYLAMGLALMLVSQALFNMCVAVGLAPITGQPLPLISKGGTSTIINCMYLGAILSISRTAQKRSDLMTNNTPTATAAVQPA
;
A
#
# COMPACT_ATOMS: atom_id res chain seq x y z
N MET A 1 14.64 -18.75 29.21
CA MET A 1 13.62 -18.11 28.35
C MET A 1 14.14 -16.92 27.54
N ASN A 2 15.09 -16.14 28.02
CA ASN A 2 15.55 -14.92 27.29
C ASN A 2 16.42 -15.14 26.04
N LYS A 3 17.17 -16.25 25.91
CA LYS A 3 18.04 -16.47 24.72
C LYS A 3 17.26 -16.89 23.47
N THR A 4 16.19 -17.64 23.62
CA THR A 4 15.36 -18.10 22.49
C THR A 4 14.51 -16.95 21.92
N LEU A 5 13.94 -16.11 22.78
CA LEU A 5 13.19 -14.92 22.39
C LEU A 5 14.09 -13.89 21.67
N ASN A 6 15.31 -13.64 22.17
CA ASN A 6 16.27 -12.79 21.49
C ASN A 6 16.73 -13.34 20.13
N ASN A 7 16.60 -14.64 19.90
CA ASN A 7 16.89 -15.26 18.61
C ASN A 7 15.78 -15.11 17.57
N ILE A 8 14.54 -14.96 18.01
CA ILE A 8 13.37 -14.78 17.12
C ILE A 8 13.22 -13.29 16.76
N PHE A 9 13.29 -12.39 17.75
CA PHE A 9 13.12 -10.94 17.55
C PHE A 9 14.45 -10.23 17.26
N LYS A 10 15.13 -10.66 16.18
CA LYS A 10 16.36 -10.02 15.71
C LYS A 10 16.03 -8.73 14.97
N GLY A 11 16.93 -7.73 15.04
CA GLY A 11 16.77 -6.45 14.38
C GLY A 11 16.18 -5.37 15.29
N ASP A 12 15.57 -4.35 14.69
CA ASP A 12 15.05 -3.19 15.41
C ASP A 12 13.78 -3.53 16.21
N LYS A 13 13.85 -3.38 17.53
CA LYS A 13 12.73 -3.70 18.43
C LYS A 13 11.54 -2.79 18.25
N VAL A 14 11.75 -1.54 17.82
CA VAL A 14 10.65 -0.58 17.61
C VAL A 14 9.82 -0.99 16.38
N ILE A 15 10.45 -1.46 15.31
CA ILE A 15 9.74 -1.98 14.13
C ILE A 15 8.89 -3.20 14.51
N TRP A 16 9.41 -4.09 15.36
CA TRP A 16 8.64 -5.22 15.89
C TRP A 16 7.41 -4.78 16.68
N MET A 17 7.58 -3.76 17.55
CA MET A 17 6.46 -3.19 18.32
C MET A 17 5.41 -2.57 17.40
N VAL A 18 5.83 -1.75 16.42
CA VAL A 18 4.91 -1.17 15.43
C VAL A 18 4.13 -2.26 14.69
N PHE A 19 4.83 -3.30 14.20
CA PHE A 19 4.20 -4.43 13.54
C PHE A 19 3.17 -5.13 14.44
N LEU A 20 3.51 -5.39 15.70
CA LEU A 20 2.62 -6.03 16.65
C LEU A 20 1.34 -5.20 16.89
N PHE A 21 1.48 -3.89 17.12
CA PHE A 21 0.32 -3.01 17.33
C PHE A 21 -0.56 -2.94 16.08
N LEU A 22 0.02 -2.81 14.88
CA LEU A 22 -0.73 -2.83 13.63
C LEU A 22 -1.48 -4.15 13.43
N CYS A 23 -0.88 -5.29 13.77
CA CYS A 23 -1.54 -6.60 13.71
C CYS A 23 -2.69 -6.73 14.72
N ILE A 24 -2.52 -6.23 15.96
CA ILE A 24 -3.59 -6.26 16.97
C ILE A 24 -4.77 -5.44 16.50
N ILE A 25 -4.54 -4.19 16.06
CA ILE A 25 -5.58 -3.33 15.51
C ILE A 25 -6.24 -4.00 14.31
N SER A 26 -5.45 -4.58 13.39
CA SER A 26 -5.96 -5.29 12.22
C SER A 26 -6.93 -6.41 12.59
N VAL A 27 -6.62 -7.21 13.59
CA VAL A 27 -7.50 -8.31 14.01
C VAL A 27 -8.80 -7.79 14.62
N ILE A 28 -8.72 -6.74 15.46
CA ILE A 28 -9.88 -6.12 16.10
C ILE A 28 -10.82 -5.53 15.03
N GLU A 29 -10.27 -4.73 14.14
CA GLU A 29 -11.03 -4.01 13.12
C GLU A 29 -11.61 -4.93 12.04
N VAL A 30 -10.85 -5.95 11.62
CA VAL A 30 -11.37 -6.95 10.67
C VAL A 30 -12.46 -7.82 11.32
N TYR A 31 -12.34 -8.10 12.61
CA TYR A 31 -13.40 -8.77 13.35
C TYR A 31 -14.67 -7.93 13.36
N SER A 32 -14.56 -6.66 13.73
CA SER A 32 -15.67 -5.71 13.75
C SER A 32 -16.30 -5.56 12.35
N ALA A 33 -15.50 -5.25 11.35
CA ALA A 33 -15.97 -5.00 9.99
C ALA A 33 -16.44 -6.26 9.23
N SER A 34 -16.23 -7.46 9.76
CA SER A 34 -16.62 -8.73 9.10
C SER A 34 -18.05 -9.15 9.39
N SER A 35 -18.76 -8.49 10.29
CA SER A 35 -20.15 -8.83 10.63
C SER A 35 -21.09 -8.79 9.41
N GLN A 36 -20.85 -7.85 8.49
CA GLN A 36 -21.61 -7.69 7.26
C GLN A 36 -21.51 -8.88 6.29
N LEU A 37 -20.35 -9.54 6.24
CA LEU A 37 -20.10 -10.64 5.29
C LEU A 37 -20.81 -11.95 5.65
N THR A 38 -21.44 -12.03 6.80
CA THR A 38 -21.84 -13.32 7.39
C THR A 38 -23.25 -13.39 7.92
N TYR A 39 -24.15 -12.55 7.43
CA TYR A 39 -25.57 -12.61 7.82
C TYR A 39 -26.21 -14.01 7.61
N ASN A 40 -25.60 -14.88 6.80
CA ASN A 40 -26.06 -16.24 6.50
C ASN A 40 -25.04 -17.38 6.72
N SER A 41 -23.85 -17.11 7.29
CA SER A 41 -22.81 -18.15 7.47
C SER A 41 -21.85 -17.81 8.62
N ASN A 42 -20.96 -18.72 9.01
CA ASN A 42 -20.02 -18.58 10.11
C ASN A 42 -19.24 -17.26 10.11
N TYR A 43 -19.60 -16.32 11.00
CA TYR A 43 -18.93 -15.01 11.15
C TYR A 43 -17.42 -15.10 11.49
N MET A 44 -16.97 -16.26 12.00
CA MET A 44 -15.55 -16.49 12.33
C MET A 44 -14.69 -16.84 11.11
N ALA A 45 -15.26 -17.29 10.01
CA ALA A 45 -14.49 -17.74 8.84
C ALA A 45 -13.64 -16.62 8.19
N PRO A 46 -14.14 -15.38 7.98
CA PRO A 46 -13.35 -14.29 7.44
C PRO A 46 -12.20 -13.88 8.39
N VAL A 47 -12.46 -13.87 9.69
CA VAL A 47 -11.48 -13.53 10.73
C VAL A 47 -10.38 -14.57 10.79
N LEU A 48 -10.75 -15.86 10.83
CA LEU A 48 -9.77 -16.96 10.83
C LEU A 48 -8.89 -16.92 9.59
N LYS A 49 -9.47 -16.65 8.41
CA LYS A 49 -8.72 -16.50 7.17
C LYS A 49 -7.74 -15.31 7.25
N HIS A 50 -8.17 -14.20 7.82
CA HIS A 50 -7.32 -13.02 7.99
C HIS A 50 -6.17 -13.28 8.97
N VAL A 51 -6.46 -13.85 10.15
CA VAL A 51 -5.45 -14.25 11.15
C VAL A 51 -4.47 -15.27 10.55
N GLY A 52 -4.96 -16.25 9.79
CA GLY A 52 -4.11 -17.20 9.09
C GLY A 52 -3.14 -16.53 8.09
N LEU A 53 -3.61 -15.50 7.36
CA LEU A 53 -2.77 -14.70 6.46
C LEU A 53 -1.76 -13.84 7.23
N LEU A 54 -2.11 -13.30 8.41
CA LEU A 54 -1.17 -12.57 9.26
C LEU A 54 -0.08 -13.50 9.82
N ILE A 55 -0.43 -14.72 10.25
CA ILE A 55 0.55 -15.72 10.71
C ILE A 55 1.48 -16.13 9.57
N LEU A 56 0.93 -16.37 8.37
CA LEU A 56 1.74 -16.67 7.19
C LEU A 56 2.63 -15.47 6.83
N GLY A 57 2.12 -14.24 6.91
CA GLY A 57 2.88 -13.02 6.73
C GLY A 57 4.02 -12.89 7.73
N LEU A 58 3.77 -13.15 9.01
CA LEU A 58 4.79 -13.17 10.06
C LEU A 58 5.87 -14.22 9.75
N PHE A 59 5.49 -15.42 9.32
CA PHE A 59 6.45 -16.45 8.90
C PHE A 59 7.32 -15.94 7.74
N CYS A 60 6.70 -15.37 6.69
CA CYS A 60 7.43 -14.80 5.55
C CYS A 60 8.35 -13.64 5.98
N MET A 61 7.92 -12.80 6.94
CA MET A 61 8.72 -11.73 7.52
C MET A 61 9.96 -12.28 8.21
N ILE A 62 9.82 -13.33 9.04
CA ILE A 62 10.94 -14.00 9.73
C ILE A 62 11.90 -14.63 8.72
N VAL A 63 11.38 -15.30 7.70
CA VAL A 63 12.21 -15.86 6.62
C VAL A 63 13.00 -14.76 5.92
N THR A 64 12.33 -13.70 5.48
CA THR A 64 12.96 -12.57 4.76
C THR A 64 13.99 -11.85 5.63
N MET A 65 13.72 -11.68 6.93
CA MET A 65 14.65 -11.07 7.89
C MET A 65 15.95 -11.88 8.02
N ASN A 66 15.93 -13.19 7.84
CA ASN A 66 17.12 -14.03 7.91
C ASN A 66 17.92 -14.06 6.59
N ILE A 67 17.39 -13.54 5.50
CA ILE A 67 18.12 -13.41 4.23
C ILE A 67 19.08 -12.22 4.30
N PRO A 68 20.40 -12.43 4.12
CA PRO A 68 21.35 -11.33 4.04
C PRO A 68 21.06 -10.40 2.86
N CYS A 69 21.20 -9.10 3.06
CA CYS A 69 20.83 -8.05 2.10
C CYS A 69 21.50 -8.22 0.70
N ARG A 70 22.69 -8.86 0.65
CA ARG A 70 23.38 -9.16 -0.61
C ARG A 70 22.55 -10.01 -1.60
N TYR A 71 21.73 -10.92 -1.07
CA TYR A 71 20.92 -11.80 -1.91
C TYR A 71 19.75 -11.07 -2.57
N PHE A 72 19.27 -9.96 -2.00
CA PHE A 72 18.25 -9.12 -2.66
C PHE A 72 18.77 -8.54 -3.99
N LYS A 73 20.08 -8.21 -4.07
CA LYS A 73 20.69 -7.77 -5.33
C LYS A 73 20.66 -8.87 -6.39
N VAL A 74 20.99 -10.10 -5.99
CA VAL A 74 21.05 -11.26 -6.90
C VAL A 74 19.63 -11.66 -7.34
N ALA A 75 18.64 -11.50 -6.44
CA ALA A 75 17.24 -11.83 -6.74
C ALA A 75 16.58 -10.83 -7.70
N LEU A 76 17.11 -9.60 -7.85
CA LEU A 76 16.47 -8.54 -8.65
C LEU A 76 16.10 -8.94 -10.08
N PRO A 77 17.01 -9.53 -10.92
CA PRO A 77 16.64 -9.86 -12.29
C PRO A 77 15.51 -10.90 -12.36
N PHE A 78 15.48 -11.85 -11.43
CA PHE A 78 14.40 -12.85 -11.35
C PHE A 78 13.09 -12.22 -10.90
N MET A 79 13.12 -11.34 -9.89
CA MET A 79 11.95 -10.61 -9.42
C MET A 79 11.39 -9.69 -10.52
N LEU A 80 12.27 -9.06 -11.30
CA LEU A 80 11.87 -8.21 -12.42
C LEU A 80 11.17 -9.03 -13.51
N ALA A 81 11.74 -10.17 -13.88
CA ALA A 81 11.13 -11.08 -14.86
C ALA A 81 9.76 -11.60 -14.39
N ILE A 82 9.66 -12.03 -13.12
CA ILE A 82 8.41 -12.49 -12.52
C ILE A 82 7.39 -11.36 -12.47
N SER A 83 7.79 -10.15 -12.07
CA SER A 83 6.89 -8.99 -12.02
C SER A 83 6.31 -8.65 -13.37
N ILE A 84 7.13 -8.61 -14.42
CA ILE A 84 6.66 -8.33 -15.77
C ILE A 84 5.77 -9.48 -16.29
N ALA A 85 6.19 -10.73 -16.11
CA ALA A 85 5.42 -11.88 -16.54
C ALA A 85 4.03 -11.94 -15.86
N THR A 86 3.96 -11.66 -14.56
CA THR A 86 2.69 -11.67 -13.82
C THR A 86 1.82 -10.48 -14.16
N LEU A 87 2.38 -9.28 -14.34
CA LEU A 87 1.63 -8.09 -14.79
C LEU A 87 1.06 -8.27 -16.19
N VAL A 88 1.86 -8.81 -17.12
CA VAL A 88 1.38 -9.13 -18.48
C VAL A 88 0.36 -10.26 -18.42
N GLY A 89 0.58 -11.28 -17.58
CA GLY A 89 -0.32 -12.42 -17.42
C GLY A 89 -1.74 -12.02 -17.01
N VAL A 90 -1.91 -10.97 -16.20
CA VAL A 90 -3.24 -10.46 -15.78
C VAL A 90 -4.09 -10.04 -16.98
N PHE A 91 -3.51 -9.51 -18.06
CA PHE A 91 -4.27 -9.08 -19.24
C PHE A 91 -4.86 -10.26 -20.00
N PHE A 92 -4.26 -11.46 -19.87
CA PHE A 92 -4.74 -12.69 -20.52
C PHE A 92 -5.71 -13.49 -19.63
N MET A 93 -5.77 -13.18 -18.33
CA MET A 93 -6.68 -13.84 -17.39
C MET A 93 -7.98 -13.05 -17.32
N GLY A 94 -9.12 -13.77 -17.22
CA GLY A 94 -10.45 -13.15 -17.13
C GLY A 94 -10.58 -12.23 -15.92
N ALA A 95 -11.45 -11.23 -16.02
CA ALA A 95 -11.74 -10.31 -14.93
C ALA A 95 -12.26 -11.06 -13.70
N VAL A 96 -11.70 -10.76 -12.53
CA VAL A 96 -12.16 -11.24 -11.24
C VAL A 96 -12.76 -10.04 -10.49
N ASN A 97 -14.05 -10.10 -10.13
CA ASN A 97 -14.78 -9.01 -9.48
C ASN A 97 -14.69 -7.67 -10.27
N ASP A 98 -15.10 -7.67 -11.53
CA ASP A 98 -15.08 -6.52 -12.46
C ASP A 98 -13.73 -5.81 -12.64
N GLY A 99 -12.63 -6.42 -12.23
CA GLY A 99 -11.29 -5.87 -12.34
C GLY A 99 -10.23 -6.88 -12.77
N HIS A 100 -9.44 -6.54 -13.80
CA HIS A 100 -8.24 -7.28 -14.19
C HIS A 100 -7.06 -6.94 -13.25
N ARG A 101 -7.23 -7.15 -11.92
CA ARG A 101 -6.22 -6.79 -10.92
C ARG A 101 -5.72 -7.99 -10.12
N TRP A 102 -6.50 -9.08 -10.12
CA TRP A 102 -6.28 -10.22 -9.26
C TRP A 102 -6.10 -11.48 -10.07
N ILE A 103 -5.09 -12.25 -9.73
CA ILE A 103 -4.90 -13.61 -10.22
C ILE A 103 -5.35 -14.57 -9.12
N LYS A 104 -6.22 -15.52 -9.43
CA LYS A 104 -6.57 -16.61 -8.50
C LYS A 104 -5.62 -17.80 -8.75
N ILE A 105 -4.76 -18.07 -7.77
CA ILE A 105 -3.89 -19.24 -7.77
C ILE A 105 -4.26 -20.10 -6.57
N MET A 106 -4.73 -21.32 -6.79
CA MET A 106 -5.10 -22.27 -5.72
C MET A 106 -6.06 -21.69 -4.66
N GLY A 107 -7.02 -20.84 -5.06
CA GLY A 107 -7.99 -20.21 -4.14
C GLY A 107 -7.48 -18.94 -3.41
N ILE A 108 -6.22 -18.57 -3.58
CA ILE A 108 -5.65 -17.34 -3.03
C ILE A 108 -5.67 -16.27 -4.12
N GLN A 109 -6.22 -15.10 -3.81
CA GLN A 109 -6.17 -13.95 -4.70
C GLN A 109 -4.82 -13.26 -4.54
N PHE A 110 -4.10 -13.16 -5.66
CA PHE A 110 -2.79 -12.56 -5.74
C PHE A 110 -2.83 -11.32 -6.63
N GLN A 111 -2.24 -10.21 -6.17
CA GLN A 111 -2.14 -8.97 -6.91
C GLN A 111 -0.70 -8.75 -7.41
N PRO A 112 -0.43 -8.88 -8.72
CA PRO A 112 0.92 -8.76 -9.27
C PRO A 112 1.58 -7.40 -9.04
N SER A 113 0.82 -6.32 -9.04
CA SER A 113 1.34 -4.98 -8.80
C SER A 113 1.99 -4.82 -7.43
N GLU A 114 1.62 -5.63 -6.43
CA GLU A 114 2.29 -5.60 -5.11
C GLU A 114 3.75 -6.06 -5.19
N ILE A 115 4.04 -7.15 -5.92
CA ILE A 115 5.43 -7.57 -6.16
C ILE A 115 6.16 -6.55 -7.02
N ALA A 116 5.53 -6.05 -8.07
CA ALA A 116 6.14 -5.10 -8.98
C ALA A 116 6.57 -3.80 -8.28
N LYS A 117 5.78 -3.30 -7.31
CA LYS A 117 6.15 -2.15 -6.47
C LYS A 117 7.46 -2.39 -5.74
N GLY A 118 7.57 -3.51 -5.00
CA GLY A 118 8.78 -3.86 -4.27
C GLY A 118 9.98 -4.09 -5.17
N THR A 119 9.75 -4.71 -6.33
CA THR A 119 10.81 -4.95 -7.33
C THR A 119 11.35 -3.64 -7.90
N TYR A 120 10.49 -2.66 -8.18
CA TYR A 120 10.95 -1.36 -8.70
C TYR A 120 11.67 -0.54 -7.63
N VAL A 121 11.22 -0.59 -6.37
CA VAL A 121 11.95 0.00 -5.23
C VAL A 121 13.33 -0.64 -5.07
N LEU A 122 13.43 -1.97 -5.16
CA LEU A 122 14.68 -2.71 -5.08
C LEU A 122 15.62 -2.35 -6.23
N ALA A 123 15.11 -2.27 -7.47
CA ALA A 123 15.86 -1.85 -8.65
C ALA A 123 16.41 -0.43 -8.51
N THR A 124 15.56 0.49 -8.07
CA THR A 124 15.94 1.89 -7.83
C THR A 124 17.04 1.99 -6.77
N ALA A 125 16.91 1.27 -5.65
CA ALA A 125 17.94 1.22 -4.60
C ALA A 125 19.28 0.68 -5.13
N GLN A 126 19.25 -0.34 -6.00
CA GLN A 126 20.45 -0.91 -6.60
C GLN A 126 21.12 0.05 -7.57
N ILE A 127 20.34 0.71 -8.46
CA ILE A 127 20.85 1.68 -9.42
C ILE A 127 21.45 2.88 -8.69
N LEU A 128 20.74 3.47 -7.75
CA LEU A 128 21.21 4.59 -6.96
C LEU A 128 22.51 4.25 -6.22
N SER A 129 22.60 3.05 -5.64
CA SER A 129 23.80 2.61 -4.93
C SER A 129 24.99 2.34 -5.85
N ALA A 130 24.76 1.75 -7.03
CA ALA A 130 25.82 1.43 -7.98
C ALA A 130 26.39 2.65 -8.68
N MET A 131 25.58 3.70 -8.85
CA MET A 131 25.94 4.91 -9.58
C MET A 131 26.16 6.12 -8.66
N GLN A 132 26.41 5.89 -7.37
CA GLN A 132 26.78 6.96 -6.41
C GLN A 132 28.18 7.45 -6.69
N THR A 133 28.33 8.76 -6.83
CA THR A 133 29.60 9.47 -6.88
C THR A 133 29.76 10.33 -5.63
N GLY A 134 30.94 10.87 -5.36
CA GLY A 134 31.18 11.70 -4.16
C GLY A 134 30.27 12.94 -4.03
N ARG A 135 29.58 13.36 -5.10
CA ARG A 135 28.67 14.51 -5.12
C ARG A 135 27.20 14.15 -5.23
N GLY A 136 26.84 12.88 -5.34
CA GLY A 136 25.48 12.38 -5.54
C GLY A 136 25.41 11.31 -6.62
N ALA A 137 24.21 10.95 -7.06
CA ALA A 137 24.05 9.97 -8.13
C ALA A 137 24.46 10.52 -9.50
N ASP A 138 25.09 9.67 -10.33
CA ASP A 138 25.42 10.00 -11.72
C ASP A 138 24.15 10.34 -12.52
N LYS A 139 24.30 11.19 -13.54
CA LYS A 139 23.22 11.55 -14.47
C LYS A 139 22.60 10.33 -15.17
N ASN A 140 23.36 9.28 -15.39
CA ASN A 140 22.88 8.06 -16.01
C ASN A 140 21.98 7.22 -15.08
N ALA A 141 22.08 7.37 -13.75
CA ALA A 141 21.20 6.68 -12.80
C ALA A 141 19.72 6.98 -13.12
N PHE A 142 19.41 8.24 -13.41
CA PHE A 142 18.07 8.65 -13.81
C PHE A 142 17.56 7.90 -15.04
N ARG A 143 18.39 7.71 -16.07
CA ARG A 143 18.01 7.02 -17.31
C ARG A 143 17.65 5.55 -17.05
N TYR A 144 18.46 4.86 -16.24
CA TYR A 144 18.20 3.46 -15.90
C TYR A 144 16.95 3.29 -15.02
N ILE A 145 16.74 4.19 -14.03
CA ILE A 145 15.51 4.20 -13.23
C ILE A 145 14.29 4.42 -14.13
N LEU A 146 14.37 5.41 -15.03
CA LEU A 146 13.29 5.69 -15.97
C LEU A 146 13.03 4.53 -16.93
N PHE A 147 14.06 3.83 -17.42
CA PHE A 147 13.92 2.68 -18.29
C PHE A 147 13.14 1.55 -17.60
N ILE A 148 13.49 1.21 -16.35
CA ILE A 148 12.73 0.20 -15.60
C ILE A 148 11.32 0.72 -15.30
N GLY A 149 11.17 2.00 -15.00
CA GLY A 149 9.87 2.63 -14.82
C GLY A 149 8.98 2.53 -16.06
N MET A 150 9.51 2.78 -17.25
CA MET A 150 8.78 2.62 -18.52
C MET A 150 8.31 1.18 -18.76
N LEU A 151 8.99 0.20 -18.19
CA LEU A 151 8.62 -1.20 -18.34
C LEU A 151 7.53 -1.61 -17.35
N ILE A 152 7.54 -1.09 -16.12
CA ILE A 152 6.64 -1.50 -15.03
C ILE A 152 5.44 -0.57 -14.88
N VAL A 153 5.67 0.74 -14.86
CA VAL A 153 4.63 1.73 -14.51
C VAL A 153 3.44 1.71 -15.47
N PRO A 154 3.60 1.62 -16.81
CA PRO A 154 2.45 1.54 -17.71
C PRO A 154 1.59 0.31 -17.48
N LEU A 155 2.19 -0.85 -17.18
CA LEU A 155 1.45 -2.08 -16.89
C LEU A 155 0.59 -1.92 -15.62
N ILE A 156 1.17 -1.32 -14.56
CA ILE A 156 0.42 -1.01 -13.33
C ILE A 156 -0.64 0.06 -13.59
N PHE A 157 -0.34 1.07 -14.41
CA PHE A 157 -1.26 2.16 -14.74
C PHE A 157 -2.57 1.64 -15.34
N PHE A 158 -2.48 0.69 -16.26
CA PHE A 158 -3.67 0.04 -16.83
C PHE A 158 -4.47 -0.76 -15.81
N GLU A 159 -3.84 -1.27 -14.74
CA GLU A 159 -4.54 -1.97 -13.66
C GLU A 159 -5.13 -0.98 -12.63
N ASN A 160 -4.32 -0.04 -12.16
CA ASN A 160 -4.66 0.90 -11.11
C ASN A 160 -3.82 2.17 -11.19
N LEU A 161 -4.44 3.26 -11.65
CA LEU A 161 -3.83 4.59 -11.76
C LEU A 161 -3.22 5.06 -10.44
N SER A 162 -3.92 4.86 -9.33
CA SER A 162 -3.49 5.33 -8.02
C SER A 162 -2.25 4.60 -7.50
N THR A 163 -2.15 3.28 -7.78
CA THR A 163 -0.96 2.49 -7.47
C THR A 163 0.24 2.96 -8.28
N ALA A 164 0.04 3.25 -9.57
CA ALA A 164 1.08 3.77 -10.43
C ALA A 164 1.57 5.16 -9.98
N ALA A 165 0.64 6.06 -9.64
CA ALA A 165 0.95 7.40 -9.15
C ALA A 165 1.73 7.35 -7.82
N LEU A 166 1.27 6.53 -6.87
CA LEU A 166 1.94 6.33 -5.58
C LEU A 166 3.36 5.77 -5.77
N LEU A 167 3.53 4.79 -6.65
CA LEU A 167 4.84 4.23 -6.96
C LEU A 167 5.78 5.28 -7.57
N CYS A 168 5.31 6.08 -8.52
CA CYS A 168 6.08 7.21 -9.07
C CYS A 168 6.49 8.20 -7.99
N LEU A 169 5.58 8.55 -7.06
CA LEU A 169 5.89 9.43 -5.92
C LEU A 169 7.03 8.87 -5.07
N VAL A 170 6.95 7.58 -4.70
CA VAL A 170 8.00 6.92 -3.88
C VAL A 170 9.33 6.90 -4.62
N ILE A 171 9.35 6.57 -5.91
CA ILE A 171 10.58 6.58 -6.71
C ILE A 171 11.16 7.99 -6.82
N CYS A 172 10.34 9.02 -6.99
CA CYS A 172 10.79 10.42 -6.95
C CYS A 172 11.43 10.75 -5.59
N MET A 173 10.82 10.36 -4.48
CA MET A 173 11.39 10.56 -3.14
C MET A 173 12.73 9.82 -3.00
N MET A 174 12.84 8.59 -3.49
CA MET A 174 14.10 7.83 -3.48
C MET A 174 15.19 8.52 -4.32
N MET A 175 14.84 9.10 -5.49
CA MET A 175 15.79 9.87 -6.31
C MET A 175 16.27 11.14 -5.59
N ILE A 176 15.40 11.82 -4.84
CA ILE A 176 15.77 12.96 -4.01
C ILE A 176 16.75 12.54 -2.91
N ILE A 177 16.44 11.46 -2.19
CA ILE A 177 17.32 10.89 -1.15
C ILE A 177 18.65 10.44 -1.75
N GLY A 178 18.64 9.85 -2.95
CA GLY A 178 19.84 9.43 -3.70
C GLY A 178 20.63 10.60 -4.29
N ARG A 179 20.19 11.84 -4.10
CA ARG A 179 20.81 13.06 -4.63
C ARG A 179 20.98 13.03 -6.15
N VAL A 180 19.98 12.56 -6.86
CA VAL A 180 19.89 12.73 -8.31
C VAL A 180 19.76 14.21 -8.63
N PRO A 181 20.43 14.75 -9.69
CA PRO A 181 20.37 16.17 -10.02
C PRO A 181 18.94 16.68 -10.18
N PHE A 182 18.59 17.74 -9.46
CA PHE A 182 17.24 18.33 -9.47
C PHE A 182 16.71 18.68 -10.86
N SER A 183 17.60 19.06 -11.78
CA SER A 183 17.23 19.30 -13.18
C SER A 183 16.61 18.08 -13.88
N GLN A 184 17.02 16.87 -13.51
CA GLN A 184 16.45 15.64 -14.07
C GLN A 184 15.13 15.26 -13.40
N ILE A 185 15.03 15.45 -12.09
CA ILE A 185 13.78 15.26 -11.33
C ILE A 185 12.72 16.24 -11.83
N GLY A 186 13.08 17.50 -12.05
CA GLY A 186 12.19 18.51 -12.63
C GLY A 186 11.68 18.15 -14.03
N LYS A 187 12.55 17.58 -14.89
CA LYS A 187 12.14 17.06 -16.21
C LYS A 187 11.16 15.89 -16.06
N LEU A 188 11.40 14.97 -15.13
CA LEU A 188 10.47 13.85 -14.86
C LEU A 188 9.12 14.36 -14.38
N LEU A 189 9.11 15.27 -13.40
CA LEU A 189 7.87 15.87 -12.91
C LEU A 189 7.11 16.60 -14.02
N GLY A 190 7.83 17.31 -14.91
CA GLY A 190 7.24 17.95 -16.08
C GLY A 190 6.62 16.93 -17.06
N ILE A 191 7.31 15.82 -17.34
CA ILE A 191 6.80 14.74 -18.19
C ILE A 191 5.58 14.08 -17.54
N VAL A 192 5.64 13.77 -16.24
CA VAL A 192 4.52 13.18 -15.51
C VAL A 192 3.32 14.12 -15.49
N ALA A 193 3.54 15.42 -15.23
CA ALA A 193 2.47 16.42 -15.26
C ALA A 193 1.84 16.54 -16.66
N LEU A 194 2.65 16.48 -17.71
CA LEU A 194 2.19 16.50 -19.09
C LEU A 194 1.37 15.25 -19.43
N VAL A 195 1.85 14.06 -19.04
CA VAL A 195 1.13 12.79 -19.27
C VAL A 195 -0.18 12.76 -18.49
N VAL A 196 -0.18 13.19 -17.23
CA VAL A 196 -1.39 13.29 -16.40
C VAL A 196 -2.34 14.32 -16.98
N GLY A 197 -1.84 15.48 -17.43
CA GLY A 197 -2.65 16.51 -18.10
C GLY A 197 -3.29 16.01 -19.39
N LEU A 198 -2.53 15.29 -20.22
CA LEU A 198 -3.06 14.67 -21.45
C LEU A 198 -4.07 13.57 -21.15
N ALA A 199 -3.80 12.74 -20.12
CA ALA A 199 -4.75 11.72 -19.68
C ALA A 199 -6.05 12.37 -19.16
N PHE A 200 -5.93 13.41 -18.34
CA PHE A 200 -7.08 14.17 -17.84
C PHE A 200 -7.87 14.81 -18.99
N MET A 201 -7.19 15.45 -19.95
CA MET A 201 -7.83 16.00 -21.15
C MET A 201 -8.51 14.90 -21.97
N SER A 202 -7.88 13.74 -22.14
CA SER A 202 -8.48 12.59 -22.84
C SER A 202 -9.73 12.08 -22.13
N ILE A 203 -9.70 12.00 -20.79
CA ILE A 203 -10.84 11.60 -19.97
C ILE A 203 -12.00 12.58 -20.13
N MET A 204 -11.71 13.88 -20.08
CA MET A 204 -12.72 14.94 -20.25
C MET A 204 -13.30 15.00 -21.68
N CYS A 205 -12.46 14.78 -22.72
CA CYS A 205 -12.90 14.86 -24.12
C CYS A 205 -13.59 13.59 -24.62
N PHE A 206 -13.13 12.41 -24.18
CA PHE A 206 -13.59 11.11 -24.70
C PHE A 206 -14.39 10.28 -23.69
N GLY A 207 -14.35 10.62 -22.39
CA GLY A 207 -15.16 9.96 -21.37
C GLY A 207 -16.64 10.29 -21.57
N LYS A 208 -17.49 9.28 -21.68
CA LYS A 208 -18.93 9.44 -21.75
C LYS A 208 -19.50 9.62 -20.35
N ASP A 209 -20.40 10.58 -20.19
CA ASP A 209 -21.20 10.70 -18.98
C ASP A 209 -22.05 9.44 -18.84
N GLU A 210 -21.97 8.76 -17.70
CA GLU A 210 -22.96 7.73 -17.37
C GLU A 210 -24.33 8.43 -17.33
N LYS A 211 -25.17 8.10 -18.31
CA LYS A 211 -26.53 8.61 -18.37
C LYS A 211 -27.22 8.25 -17.06
N LYS A 212 -27.62 9.27 -16.28
CA LYS A 212 -28.60 9.10 -15.20
C LYS A 212 -29.76 8.33 -15.79
N LEU A 213 -30.00 7.11 -15.34
CA LEU A 213 -31.19 6.35 -15.68
C LEU A 213 -32.40 7.19 -15.21
N PRO A 214 -33.43 7.35 -16.03
CA PRO A 214 -34.63 8.09 -15.63
C PRO A 214 -35.23 7.43 -14.38
N GLU A 215 -35.55 8.24 -13.39
CA GLU A 215 -36.29 7.88 -12.19
C GLU A 215 -37.49 7.02 -12.56
N GLY A 216 -37.52 5.77 -12.16
CA GLY A 216 -38.72 4.95 -12.35
C GLY A 216 -38.54 3.44 -12.52
N LYS A 217 -37.32 2.90 -12.50
CA LYS A 217 -37.15 1.45 -12.51
C LYS A 217 -36.14 1.00 -11.47
N GLN A 218 -36.56 0.90 -10.21
CA GLN A 218 -35.92 0.12 -9.20
C GLN A 218 -35.91 -1.36 -9.62
N LYS A 219 -34.79 -1.86 -10.09
CA LYS A 219 -34.51 -3.29 -10.03
C LYS A 219 -33.93 -3.58 -8.65
N VAL A 220 -34.78 -4.05 -7.78
CA VAL A 220 -34.38 -4.83 -6.62
C VAL A 220 -33.72 -6.09 -7.15
N GLU A 221 -32.41 -6.14 -7.16
CA GLU A 221 -31.69 -7.40 -7.37
C GLU A 221 -31.76 -8.23 -6.10
N THR A 222 -32.85 -9.01 -6.03
CA THR A 222 -32.95 -10.16 -5.16
C THR A 222 -31.84 -11.14 -5.56
N VAL A 223 -30.94 -11.43 -4.63
CA VAL A 223 -29.97 -12.51 -4.77
C VAL A 223 -30.75 -13.82 -4.92
N GLN A 224 -30.96 -14.26 -6.13
CA GLN A 224 -31.39 -15.61 -6.45
C GLN A 224 -30.21 -16.36 -7.07
N THR A 225 -29.76 -17.32 -6.30
CA THR A 225 -29.00 -18.46 -6.76
C THR A 225 -29.74 -19.13 -7.91
N ASP A 226 -29.25 -18.97 -9.14
CA ASP A 226 -29.69 -19.87 -10.19
C ASP A 226 -28.55 -20.27 -11.12
N LYS A 227 -28.44 -21.58 -11.25
CA LYS A 227 -27.53 -22.27 -12.14
C LYS A 227 -28.07 -22.19 -13.58
N GLY A 228 -27.22 -21.81 -14.49
CA GLY A 228 -27.30 -22.23 -15.88
C GLY A 228 -28.20 -21.39 -16.78
N LYS A 229 -27.56 -20.50 -17.54
CA LYS A 229 -27.78 -20.38 -18.99
C LYS A 229 -26.65 -19.54 -19.60
N GLU A 230 -25.88 -20.15 -20.45
CA GLU A 230 -25.04 -19.50 -21.46
C GLU A 230 -25.93 -18.65 -22.36
N GLY A 231 -25.56 -17.39 -22.54
CA GLY A 231 -26.27 -16.46 -23.40
C GLY A 231 -25.42 -15.26 -23.77
N GLU A 232 -24.69 -15.39 -24.86
CA GLU A 232 -24.24 -14.36 -25.80
C GLU A 232 -23.46 -13.15 -25.28
N SER A 233 -22.17 -13.20 -25.57
CA SER A 233 -21.20 -12.11 -25.52
C SER A 233 -21.59 -10.95 -26.43
N LYS A 234 -21.94 -9.82 -25.86
CA LYS A 234 -21.91 -8.53 -26.55
C LYS A 234 -20.57 -7.83 -26.33
N GLY A 235 -19.76 -7.76 -27.40
CA GLY A 235 -18.83 -6.65 -27.64
C GLY A 235 -17.55 -6.59 -26.83
N ARG A 236 -16.52 -7.26 -27.31
CA ARG A 236 -15.13 -7.30 -26.82
C ARG A 236 -14.32 -6.01 -27.06
N ASN A 237 -14.95 -4.82 -26.96
CA ASN A 237 -14.29 -3.52 -27.15
C ASN A 237 -14.26 -2.63 -25.92
N SER A 238 -14.43 -3.18 -24.70
CA SER A 238 -14.70 -2.34 -23.52
C SER A 238 -13.57 -2.16 -22.51
N GLY A 239 -12.39 -2.77 -22.68
CA GLY A 239 -11.39 -2.78 -21.60
C GLY A 239 -10.84 -1.41 -21.18
N VAL A 240 -10.35 -0.61 -22.13
CA VAL A 240 -9.69 0.68 -21.83
C VAL A 240 -10.71 1.83 -21.74
N LEU A 241 -11.69 1.87 -22.64
CA LEU A 241 -12.72 2.91 -22.64
C LEU A 241 -13.58 2.87 -21.38
N HIS A 242 -14.01 1.69 -20.93
CA HIS A 242 -14.77 1.54 -19.69
C HIS A 242 -14.00 2.02 -18.45
N ARG A 243 -12.68 1.92 -18.44
CA ARG A 243 -11.85 2.45 -17.34
C ARG A 243 -11.75 3.97 -17.36
N LEU A 244 -11.70 4.58 -18.56
CA LEU A 244 -11.74 6.04 -18.69
C LEU A 244 -13.05 6.58 -18.12
N ASP A 245 -14.16 5.92 -18.40
CA ASP A 245 -15.48 6.28 -17.88
C ASP A 245 -15.53 6.16 -16.34
N THR A 246 -14.99 5.06 -15.79
CA THR A 246 -14.89 4.88 -14.34
C THR A 246 -13.99 5.94 -13.69
N TRP A 247 -12.88 6.33 -14.30
CA TRP A 247 -12.01 7.38 -13.78
C TRP A 247 -12.67 8.75 -13.87
N LYS A 248 -13.36 9.04 -14.97
CA LYS A 248 -14.14 10.27 -15.13
C LYS A 248 -15.17 10.37 -14.02
N SER A 249 -16.01 9.35 -13.85
CA SER A 249 -17.02 9.30 -12.80
C SER A 249 -16.45 9.55 -11.40
N ARG A 250 -15.29 8.96 -11.06
CA ARG A 250 -14.64 9.18 -9.75
C ARG A 250 -14.10 10.58 -9.56
N ILE A 251 -13.57 11.20 -10.63
CA ILE A 251 -13.05 12.57 -10.60
C ILE A 251 -14.19 13.56 -10.52
N ASP A 252 -15.21 13.38 -11.36
CA ASP A 252 -16.40 14.25 -11.40
C ASP A 252 -17.12 14.21 -10.04
N LYS A 253 -17.35 13.02 -9.48
CA LYS A 253 -17.90 12.85 -8.14
C LYS A 253 -17.05 13.52 -7.04
N PHE A 254 -15.73 13.49 -7.18
CA PHE A 254 -14.85 14.14 -6.21
C PHE A 254 -14.91 15.67 -6.29
N ILE A 255 -15.09 16.23 -7.51
CA ILE A 255 -15.14 17.68 -7.74
C ILE A 255 -16.54 18.21 -7.40
N ASP A 256 -17.59 17.58 -7.92
CA ASP A 256 -18.97 18.03 -7.77
C ASP A 256 -19.44 17.99 -6.31
N ASN A 257 -19.01 16.97 -5.55
CA ASN A 257 -19.41 16.84 -4.13
C ASN A 257 -18.75 17.81 -3.16
N LYS A 258 -17.81 18.65 -3.59
CA LYS A 258 -17.25 19.69 -2.71
C LYS A 258 -18.25 20.83 -2.43
N ASP A 259 -19.22 21.01 -3.31
CA ASP A 259 -20.15 22.15 -3.26
C ASP A 259 -21.60 21.73 -2.93
N VAL A 260 -21.87 20.42 -2.73
CA VAL A 260 -23.22 19.92 -2.39
C VAL A 260 -23.48 20.10 -0.90
N LYS A 261 -24.63 20.70 -0.56
CA LYS A 261 -25.05 20.83 0.84
C LYS A 261 -25.31 19.43 1.43
N PRO A 262 -25.02 19.21 2.73
CA PRO A 262 -25.25 17.92 3.39
C PRO A 262 -26.70 17.37 3.24
N GLU A 263 -27.66 18.26 3.03
CA GLU A 263 -29.09 17.94 2.89
C GLU A 263 -29.42 17.35 1.50
N ASP A 264 -28.59 17.65 0.47
CA ASP A 264 -28.82 17.27 -0.93
C ASP A 264 -27.97 16.04 -1.34
N VAL A 265 -27.22 15.44 -0.43
CA VAL A 265 -26.36 14.28 -0.71
C VAL A 265 -27.22 13.02 -0.82
N ASP A 266 -27.21 12.36 -1.99
CA ASP A 266 -27.90 11.09 -2.19
C ASP A 266 -27.09 9.95 -1.51
N ILE A 267 -27.50 9.62 -0.28
CA ILE A 267 -26.86 8.60 0.58
C ILE A 267 -27.05 7.18 0.00
N ILE A 268 -28.02 6.98 -0.90
CA ILE A 268 -28.46 5.63 -1.30
C ILE A 268 -27.77 5.16 -2.59
N ASN A 269 -27.47 6.03 -3.54
CA ASN A 269 -27.13 5.60 -4.90
C ASN A 269 -25.68 5.83 -5.32
N ASP A 270 -25.20 7.06 -5.39
CA ASP A 270 -23.93 7.33 -6.11
C ASP A 270 -22.73 7.62 -5.22
N ASP A 271 -22.95 8.16 -4.02
CA ASP A 271 -21.89 8.57 -3.08
C ASP A 271 -21.93 7.82 -1.74
N ALA A 272 -22.67 6.71 -1.70
CA ALA A 272 -22.90 5.94 -0.48
C ALA A 272 -21.59 5.66 0.31
N GLN A 273 -20.51 5.24 -0.35
CA GLN A 273 -19.26 4.93 0.32
C GLN A 273 -18.63 6.14 1.03
N ARG A 274 -18.61 7.29 0.37
CA ARG A 274 -18.03 8.51 0.92
C ARG A 274 -18.92 9.10 2.01
N SER A 275 -20.23 9.10 1.77
CA SER A 275 -21.21 9.61 2.73
C SER A 275 -21.20 8.79 4.01
N HIS A 276 -21.22 7.47 3.93
CA HIS A 276 -21.12 6.59 5.10
C HIS A 276 -19.77 6.72 5.81
N ALA A 277 -18.66 6.88 5.09
CA ALA A 277 -17.37 7.16 5.72
C ALA A 277 -17.36 8.50 6.49
N ASN A 278 -17.98 9.54 5.93
CA ASN A 278 -18.11 10.82 6.61
C ASN A 278 -19.03 10.72 7.83
N ILE A 279 -20.16 9.99 7.74
CA ILE A 279 -21.07 9.75 8.86
C ILE A 279 -20.32 8.98 9.97
N ALA A 280 -19.57 7.94 9.64
CA ALA A 280 -18.73 7.20 10.58
C ALA A 280 -17.79 8.15 11.35
N ILE A 281 -17.10 9.03 10.63
CA ILE A 281 -16.15 9.98 11.23
C ILE A 281 -16.87 11.02 12.11
N VAL A 282 -17.99 11.57 11.64
CA VAL A 282 -18.73 12.61 12.40
C VAL A 282 -19.42 12.01 13.63
N SER A 283 -19.99 10.81 13.49
CA SER A 283 -20.70 10.12 14.57
C SER A 283 -19.79 9.57 15.68
N SER A 284 -18.47 9.45 15.40
CA SER A 284 -17.50 8.94 16.38
C SER A 284 -17.31 9.83 17.59
N GLY A 285 -17.52 11.14 17.45
CA GLY A 285 -17.11 12.10 18.47
C GLY A 285 -15.59 12.08 18.71
N ILE A 286 -15.16 12.46 19.91
CA ILE A 286 -13.73 12.47 20.25
C ILE A 286 -13.24 11.09 20.68
N THR A 287 -14.03 10.34 21.42
CA THR A 287 -13.63 9.09 22.10
C THR A 287 -13.95 7.83 21.31
N GLY A 288 -14.76 7.94 20.25
CA GLY A 288 -15.27 6.79 19.51
C GLY A 288 -16.44 6.08 20.21
N LYS A 289 -17.10 5.19 19.48
CA LYS A 289 -18.23 4.37 19.98
C LYS A 289 -17.78 3.12 20.74
N GLY A 290 -16.48 2.83 20.75
CA GLY A 290 -15.87 1.61 21.29
C GLY A 290 -15.68 0.50 20.25
N PRO A 291 -14.65 -0.35 20.43
CA PRO A 291 -14.37 -1.45 19.51
C PRO A 291 -15.57 -2.38 19.31
N GLY A 292 -15.91 -2.70 18.06
CA GLY A 292 -17.04 -3.57 17.72
C GLY A 292 -18.40 -2.87 17.64
N ASN A 293 -18.48 -1.58 17.93
CA ASN A 293 -19.75 -0.81 17.97
C ASN A 293 -19.93 0.13 16.77
N SER A 294 -19.19 -0.08 15.67
CA SER A 294 -19.42 0.66 14.44
C SER A 294 -20.79 0.35 13.86
N GLU A 295 -21.56 1.38 13.55
CA GLU A 295 -22.86 1.30 12.87
C GLU A 295 -22.69 1.35 11.37
N GLU A 296 -21.75 2.20 10.89
CA GLU A 296 -21.53 2.46 9.47
C GLU A 296 -20.83 1.29 8.74
N ARG A 297 -20.23 0.35 9.47
CA ARG A 297 -19.61 -0.84 8.87
C ARG A 297 -20.56 -1.68 8.03
N ASP A 298 -21.86 -1.70 8.38
CA ASP A 298 -22.87 -2.50 7.71
C ASP A 298 -23.38 -1.85 6.41
N PHE A 299 -23.20 -0.55 6.27
CA PHE A 299 -23.58 0.23 5.10
C PHE A 299 -22.40 0.50 4.16
N LEU A 300 -21.18 0.43 4.67
CA LEU A 300 -19.97 0.78 3.93
C LEU A 300 -19.45 -0.42 3.14
N SER A 301 -19.70 -0.45 1.84
CA SER A 301 -19.13 -1.47 0.97
C SER A 301 -17.60 -1.36 1.02
N GLN A 302 -16.87 -2.45 1.27
CA GLN A 302 -15.41 -2.47 1.47
C GLN A 302 -14.92 -1.83 2.80
N ALA A 303 -15.75 -1.80 3.84
CA ALA A 303 -15.39 -1.33 5.18
C ALA A 303 -14.07 -1.96 5.69
N PHE A 304 -13.90 -3.26 5.45
CA PHE A 304 -12.73 -4.03 5.88
C PHE A 304 -11.47 -3.84 4.99
N SER A 305 -11.56 -3.13 3.88
CA SER A 305 -10.45 -2.93 2.93
C SER A 305 -10.06 -1.45 2.83
N ASP A 306 -10.78 -0.68 2.04
CA ASP A 306 -10.37 0.65 1.63
C ASP A 306 -10.76 1.73 2.64
N PHE A 307 -11.82 1.50 3.39
CA PHE A 307 -12.38 2.45 4.37
C PHE A 307 -12.17 2.02 5.83
N ILE A 308 -11.31 1.05 6.09
CA ILE A 308 -11.05 0.57 7.45
C ILE A 308 -10.60 1.69 8.40
N TYR A 309 -9.93 2.72 7.88
CA TYR A 309 -9.52 3.86 8.68
C TYR A 309 -10.71 4.70 9.16
N ALA A 310 -11.79 4.82 8.38
CA ALA A 310 -13.02 5.46 8.82
C ALA A 310 -13.69 4.67 9.96
N ILE A 311 -13.66 3.34 9.88
CA ILE A 311 -14.18 2.47 10.96
C ILE A 311 -13.32 2.59 12.23
N ILE A 312 -11.98 2.65 12.08
CA ILE A 312 -11.07 2.93 13.22
C ILE A 312 -11.43 4.25 13.90
N ILE A 313 -11.74 5.28 13.12
CA ILE A 313 -12.17 6.58 13.68
C ILE A 313 -13.52 6.42 14.38
N GLU A 314 -14.48 5.74 13.80
CA GLU A 314 -15.80 5.52 14.40
C GLU A 314 -15.71 4.77 15.73
N GLU A 315 -14.89 3.71 15.80
CA GLU A 315 -14.79 2.86 16.98
C GLU A 315 -13.84 3.40 18.06
N MET A 316 -12.64 3.85 17.65
CA MET A 316 -11.58 4.28 18.56
C MET A 316 -11.46 5.81 18.69
N GLY A 317 -12.26 6.54 17.95
CA GLY A 317 -12.25 8.01 17.96
C GLY A 317 -10.98 8.62 17.38
N LEU A 318 -10.83 9.92 17.63
CA LEU A 318 -9.63 10.68 17.23
C LEU A 318 -8.32 10.11 17.84
N PRO A 319 -8.28 9.67 19.13
CA PRO A 319 -7.08 9.04 19.68
C PRO A 319 -6.62 7.80 18.90
N GLY A 320 -7.55 6.93 18.46
CA GLY A 320 -7.24 5.75 17.64
C GLY A 320 -6.66 6.13 16.28
N ALA A 321 -7.26 7.12 15.62
CA ALA A 321 -6.79 7.64 14.35
C ALA A 321 -5.36 8.20 14.45
N ILE A 322 -5.09 9.01 15.46
CA ILE A 322 -3.76 9.59 15.73
C ILE A 322 -2.77 8.47 16.05
N PHE A 323 -3.14 7.50 16.87
CA PHE A 323 -2.27 6.40 17.25
C PHE A 323 -1.84 5.57 16.03
N VAL A 324 -2.77 5.19 15.15
CA VAL A 324 -2.46 4.47 13.91
C VAL A 324 -1.56 5.29 12.99
N SER A 325 -1.85 6.58 12.81
CA SER A 325 -1.01 7.48 12.00
C SER A 325 0.41 7.59 12.55
N LEU A 326 0.55 7.72 13.88
CA LEU A 326 1.85 7.77 14.55
C LEU A 326 2.66 6.48 14.37
N LEU A 327 2.02 5.30 14.37
CA LEU A 327 2.72 4.03 14.12
C LEU A 327 3.43 4.02 12.76
N TYR A 328 2.79 4.53 11.70
CA TYR A 328 3.42 4.64 10.38
C TYR A 328 4.53 5.70 10.35
N ILE A 329 4.34 6.83 11.02
CA ILE A 329 5.38 7.88 11.13
C ILE A 329 6.60 7.32 11.89
N ILE A 330 6.38 6.59 12.99
CA ILE A 330 7.45 5.92 13.75
C ILE A 330 8.18 4.90 12.87
N LEU A 331 7.47 4.13 12.05
CA LEU A 331 8.07 3.19 11.10
C LEU A 331 9.03 3.90 10.13
N LEU A 332 8.58 5.01 9.53
CA LEU A 332 9.39 5.79 8.59
C LEU A 332 10.62 6.37 9.28
N PHE A 333 10.44 6.96 10.46
CA PHE A 333 11.53 7.53 11.25
C PHE A 333 12.57 6.48 11.62
N ARG A 334 12.14 5.29 12.06
CA ARG A 334 13.05 4.17 12.39
C ARG A 334 13.79 3.66 11.17
N ALA A 335 13.12 3.55 10.02
CA ALA A 335 13.78 3.18 8.76
C ALA A 335 14.86 4.22 8.38
N GLY A 336 14.62 5.51 8.60
CA GLY A 336 15.61 6.57 8.42
C GLY A 336 16.82 6.41 9.34
N ILE A 337 16.61 6.08 10.62
CA ILE A 337 17.72 5.82 11.56
C ILE A 337 18.53 4.59 11.11
N ILE A 338 17.85 3.52 10.68
CA ILE A 338 18.51 2.31 10.17
C ILE A 338 19.33 2.64 8.91
N ALA A 339 18.75 3.39 7.97
CA ALA A 339 19.44 3.80 6.76
C ALA A 339 20.72 4.61 7.06
N ASN A 340 20.66 5.54 8.01
CA ASN A 340 21.82 6.33 8.42
C ASN A 340 22.94 5.51 9.11
N ARG A 341 22.60 4.35 9.68
CA ARG A 341 23.59 3.42 10.30
C ARG A 341 24.23 2.48 9.30
N CYS A 342 23.71 2.40 8.07
CA CYS A 342 24.26 1.55 7.02
C CYS A 342 25.48 2.22 6.38
N GLU A 343 26.61 1.47 6.24
CA GLU A 343 27.77 1.97 5.47
C GLU A 343 27.56 1.93 3.98
N ASN A 344 26.89 0.87 3.52
CA ASN A 344 26.62 0.67 2.11
C ASN A 344 25.33 1.40 1.73
N ASN A 345 25.39 2.10 0.61
CA ASN A 345 24.24 2.86 0.10
C ASN A 345 23.05 1.96 -0.28
N PHE A 346 23.29 0.73 -0.76
CA PHE A 346 22.21 -0.16 -1.20
C PHE A 346 21.25 -0.54 -0.07
N PRO A 347 21.69 -1.07 1.10
CA PRO A 347 20.77 -1.34 2.20
C PRO A 347 20.06 -0.08 2.69
N ALA A 348 20.76 1.06 2.74
CA ALA A 348 20.18 2.33 3.16
C ALA A 348 19.02 2.76 2.25
N TYR A 349 19.23 2.78 0.93
CA TYR A 349 18.18 3.13 -0.03
C TYR A 349 17.05 2.11 -0.05
N LEU A 350 17.36 0.82 0.10
CA LEU A 350 16.35 -0.23 0.14
C LEU A 350 15.44 -0.10 1.36
N ALA A 351 16.02 0.06 2.57
CA ALA A 351 15.24 0.23 3.79
C ALA A 351 14.33 1.47 3.71
N MET A 352 14.88 2.59 3.22
CA MET A 352 14.13 3.82 3.08
C MET A 352 13.04 3.72 2.02
N GLY A 353 13.33 3.12 0.86
CA GLY A 353 12.36 2.95 -0.22
C GLY A 353 11.19 2.06 0.17
N LEU A 354 11.43 0.94 0.85
CA LEU A 354 10.37 0.05 1.32
C LEU A 354 9.52 0.71 2.41
N ALA A 355 10.13 1.45 3.34
CA ALA A 355 9.39 2.20 4.35
C ALA A 355 8.55 3.32 3.73
N LEU A 356 9.11 4.09 2.78
CA LEU A 356 8.36 5.09 2.02
C LEU A 356 7.18 4.48 1.29
N MET A 357 7.34 3.29 0.68
CA MET A 357 6.26 2.60 -0.01
C MET A 357 5.10 2.28 0.93
N LEU A 358 5.39 1.68 2.10
CA LEU A 358 4.39 1.33 3.10
C LEU A 358 3.69 2.58 3.66
N VAL A 359 4.48 3.58 4.06
CA VAL A 359 3.94 4.78 4.72
C VAL A 359 3.18 5.67 3.75
N SER A 360 3.66 5.85 2.52
CA SER A 360 2.93 6.63 1.50
C SER A 360 1.59 5.97 1.15
N GLN A 361 1.56 4.63 1.06
CA GLN A 361 0.30 3.90 0.82
C GLN A 361 -0.67 4.07 2.00
N ALA A 362 -0.17 4.01 3.25
CA ALA A 362 -0.97 4.23 4.44
C ALA A 362 -1.56 5.64 4.48
N LEU A 363 -0.71 6.67 4.31
CA LEU A 363 -1.15 8.07 4.29
C LEU A 363 -2.19 8.33 3.19
N PHE A 364 -1.97 7.74 2.02
CA PHE A 364 -2.92 7.89 0.92
C PHE A 364 -4.28 7.26 1.22
N ASN A 365 -4.31 6.04 1.82
CA ASN A 365 -5.55 5.42 2.27
C ASN A 365 -6.26 6.28 3.33
N MET A 366 -5.51 6.81 4.30
CA MET A 366 -6.07 7.71 5.32
C MET A 366 -6.68 8.97 4.69
N CYS A 367 -6.01 9.59 3.72
CA CYS A 367 -6.54 10.74 2.98
C CYS A 367 -7.84 10.41 2.23
N VAL A 368 -7.93 9.21 1.62
CA VAL A 368 -9.15 8.73 0.97
C VAL A 368 -10.28 8.55 1.98
N ALA A 369 -10.00 7.91 3.11
CA ALA A 369 -10.99 7.62 4.14
C ALA A 369 -11.59 8.90 4.75
N VAL A 370 -10.78 9.97 4.91
CA VAL A 370 -11.25 11.28 5.41
C VAL A 370 -11.72 12.24 4.30
N GLY A 371 -11.88 11.76 3.07
CA GLY A 371 -12.42 12.55 1.96
C GLY A 371 -11.47 13.58 1.34
N LEU A 372 -10.17 13.58 1.69
CA LEU A 372 -9.16 14.48 1.12
C LEU A 372 -8.66 14.02 -0.26
N ALA A 373 -8.89 12.78 -0.63
CA ALA A 373 -8.50 12.20 -1.90
C ALA A 373 -9.64 11.38 -2.52
N PRO A 374 -9.69 11.20 -3.85
CA PRO A 374 -10.71 10.38 -4.50
C PRO A 374 -10.57 8.90 -4.12
N ILE A 375 -11.67 8.16 -4.15
CA ILE A 375 -11.73 6.73 -3.81
C ILE A 375 -10.88 5.93 -4.80
N THR A 376 -9.95 5.12 -4.32
CA THR A 376 -8.92 4.48 -5.14
C THR A 376 -8.80 2.96 -5.00
N GLY A 377 -9.40 2.39 -3.98
CA GLY A 377 -9.29 0.95 -3.75
C GLY A 377 -7.88 0.51 -3.29
N GLN A 378 -7.19 1.35 -2.51
CA GLN A 378 -5.89 1.03 -1.90
C GLN A 378 -6.08 0.62 -0.45
N PRO A 379 -5.71 -0.61 -0.05
CA PRO A 379 -5.84 -1.04 1.33
C PRO A 379 -4.81 -0.36 2.24
N LEU A 380 -5.17 -0.18 3.52
CA LEU A 380 -4.25 0.27 4.56
C LEU A 380 -3.25 -0.86 4.90
N PRO A 381 -1.94 -0.68 4.67
CA PRO A 381 -0.95 -1.75 4.82
C PRO A 381 -0.97 -2.37 6.22
N LEU A 382 -0.99 -3.70 6.30
CA LEU A 382 -1.00 -4.51 7.53
C LEU A 382 -2.30 -4.46 8.34
N ILE A 383 -3.15 -3.45 8.18
CA ILE A 383 -4.43 -3.34 8.91
C ILE A 383 -5.58 -3.89 8.06
N SER A 384 -5.72 -3.42 6.81
CA SER A 384 -6.81 -3.88 5.95
C SER A 384 -6.74 -5.36 5.62
N LYS A 385 -7.90 -5.96 5.36
CA LYS A 385 -8.01 -7.32 4.83
C LYS A 385 -7.53 -7.34 3.37
N GLY A 386 -6.22 -7.40 3.17
CA GLY A 386 -5.56 -7.26 1.87
C GLY A 386 -5.16 -8.57 1.18
N GLY A 387 -5.54 -9.74 1.69
CA GLY A 387 -5.13 -11.02 1.10
C GLY A 387 -3.60 -11.17 1.01
N THR A 388 -3.06 -11.40 -0.19
CA THR A 388 -1.61 -11.53 -0.43
C THR A 388 -0.83 -10.24 -0.25
N SER A 389 -1.47 -9.07 -0.34
CA SER A 389 -0.85 -7.77 -0.05
C SER A 389 -0.29 -7.71 1.38
N THR A 390 -1.01 -8.30 2.35
CA THR A 390 -0.54 -8.39 3.74
C THR A 390 0.77 -9.18 3.85
N ILE A 391 0.90 -10.31 3.13
CA ILE A 391 2.12 -11.14 3.12
C ILE A 391 3.30 -10.35 2.53
N ILE A 392 3.07 -9.65 1.42
CA ILE A 392 4.12 -8.85 0.74
C ILE A 392 4.57 -7.68 1.62
N ASN A 393 3.64 -7.00 2.29
CA ASN A 393 3.96 -5.93 3.24
C ASN A 393 4.77 -6.46 4.45
N CYS A 394 4.47 -7.66 4.93
CA CYS A 394 5.28 -8.35 5.94
C CYS A 394 6.69 -8.67 5.42
N MET A 395 6.84 -9.09 4.16
CA MET A 395 8.15 -9.30 3.54
C MET A 395 8.95 -7.99 3.43
N TYR A 396 8.31 -6.85 3.15
CA TYR A 396 8.96 -5.54 3.14
C TYR A 396 9.51 -5.20 4.52
N LEU A 397 8.73 -5.40 5.59
CA LEU A 397 9.22 -5.23 6.96
C LEU A 397 10.34 -6.21 7.29
N GLY A 398 10.25 -7.46 6.84
CA GLY A 398 11.31 -8.45 6.99
C GLY A 398 12.63 -8.01 6.35
N ALA A 399 12.58 -7.39 5.17
CA ALA A 399 13.75 -6.84 4.50
C ALA A 399 14.36 -5.67 5.30
N ILE A 400 13.52 -4.75 5.81
CA ILE A 400 13.97 -3.64 6.68
C ILE A 400 14.62 -4.18 7.96
N LEU A 401 14.05 -5.21 8.59
CA LEU A 401 14.61 -5.87 9.77
C LEU A 401 15.92 -6.59 9.47
N SER A 402 16.07 -7.24 8.31
CA SER A 402 17.33 -7.84 7.87
C SER A 402 18.45 -6.80 7.77
N ILE A 403 18.14 -5.64 7.21
CA ILE A 403 19.07 -4.51 7.09
C ILE A 403 19.42 -3.97 8.48
N SER A 404 18.42 -3.76 9.34
CA SER A 404 18.61 -3.29 10.71
C SER A 404 19.53 -4.20 11.52
N ARG A 405 19.38 -5.52 11.40
CA ARG A 405 20.22 -6.50 12.07
C ARG A 405 21.69 -6.38 11.66
N THR A 406 21.94 -6.14 10.39
CA THR A 406 23.31 -5.98 9.87
C THR A 406 23.94 -4.69 10.38
N ALA A 407 23.17 -3.61 10.39
CA ALA A 407 23.60 -2.31 10.88
C ALA A 407 23.90 -2.31 12.40
N GLN A 408 23.06 -2.99 13.22
CA GLN A 408 23.28 -3.11 14.67
C GLN A 408 24.51 -3.92 15.01
N LYS A 409 24.68 -5.11 14.39
CA LYS A 409 25.84 -5.99 14.66
C LYS A 409 27.17 -5.25 14.47
N ARG A 410 27.21 -4.32 13.55
CA ARG A 410 28.41 -3.53 13.26
C ARG A 410 28.62 -2.41 14.26
N SER A 411 27.58 -1.71 14.68
CA SER A 411 27.66 -0.70 15.75
C SER A 411 28.28 -1.31 17.02
N ASP A 412 27.83 -2.50 17.39
CA ASP A 412 28.34 -3.21 18.57
C ASP A 412 29.82 -3.59 18.44
N LEU A 413 30.26 -3.98 17.21
CA LEU A 413 31.67 -4.29 16.95
C LEU A 413 32.56 -3.04 17.03
N MET A 414 32.10 -1.88 16.57
CA MET A 414 32.84 -0.63 16.66
C MET A 414 32.96 -0.14 18.11
N THR A 415 31.88 -0.26 18.88
CA THR A 415 31.88 0.13 20.32
C THR A 415 32.82 -0.74 21.14
N ASN A 416 32.89 -2.05 20.86
CA ASN A 416 33.76 -2.97 21.58
C ASN A 416 35.26 -2.87 21.18
N ASN A 417 35.55 -2.31 19.99
CA ASN A 417 36.90 -2.12 19.49
C ASN A 417 37.49 -0.72 19.78
N THR A 418 36.73 0.19 20.41
CA THR A 418 37.28 1.46 20.89
C THR A 418 38.08 1.17 22.16
N PRO A 419 39.43 1.30 22.17
CA PRO A 419 40.22 1.09 23.39
C PRO A 419 39.74 2.16 24.38
N THR A 420 39.37 1.69 25.57
CA THR A 420 39.14 2.57 26.73
C THR A 420 40.47 3.28 27.01
N ALA A 421 40.57 4.51 26.54
CA ALA A 421 41.66 5.42 26.87
C ALA A 421 41.49 5.91 28.32
N THR A 422 41.56 4.96 29.27
CA THR A 422 41.56 5.23 30.71
C THR A 422 42.49 4.28 31.43
N ALA A 423 43.76 4.37 31.08
CA ALA A 423 44.80 3.87 31.96
C ALA A 423 46.12 4.52 31.56
N ALA A 424 46.49 5.60 32.19
CA ALA A 424 47.85 6.03 32.52
C ALA A 424 47.92 7.54 32.72
N VAL A 425 47.48 8.01 33.87
CA VAL A 425 48.11 9.12 34.56
C VAL A 425 48.26 8.64 35.99
N GLN A 426 49.33 7.91 36.28
CA GLN A 426 49.92 7.89 37.60
C GLN A 426 50.86 9.12 37.67
N PRO A 427 50.67 10.04 38.61
CA PRO A 427 51.68 11.04 38.94
C PRO A 427 52.81 10.39 39.75
N ALA A 428 54.04 10.65 39.35
CA ALA A 428 55.24 10.37 40.10
C ALA A 428 55.32 11.36 41.30
#